data_735d973e8adda4ef1655891d7558fc03
#
_entry.id   735d973e8adda4ef1655891d7558fc03
#
_cell.length_a   1.000
_cell.length_b   1.000
_cell.length_c   1.000
_cell.angle_alpha   90.00
_cell.angle_beta   90.00
_cell.angle_gamma   90.00
#
_symmetry.space_group_name_H-M   'P 1'
#
loop_
_entity.id
_entity.type
_entity.pdbx_description
1 polymer ?
#
loop_
_entity_poly.entity_id
_entity_poly.type
_entity_poly.pdbx_seq_one_letter_code
_entity_poly.pdbx_strand_id
1 'polypeptide(L)'
;MGVKKMLYDDRLFADYDCIVPDYKDDRLIDVLCDFVKHFGEKYDGDIRIAYITAGLLGQWGEWHTYPFNDRMASEEQQNRIFAAYDEAFDKTPILARYPDSKTSGNYDLGFHDDAFTHETIGKSGVYFLTKLQKNKLDSVWKERPIGGEIYPQAQIPILNENKAKKGADYAQDYYKCVKKTHASWMMMWSAFDLEGVNDKEQAKKTADGLSSSLGYDYTVSKSFVKHKKGKLQISFTVKNKGVAPLYYDMFPSVVISDKDGNIVSETMLAYTLKGILPNKSRSFSTEINLPEGDGTYTVSLYSPNPMQGGKPIVFSNRNKTDGKYCIIAEFDTDKLK
;
A
#
# COMPACT_ATOMS: atom_id res chain seq x y z
N MET A 1 -18.48 -7.47 -31.37
CA MET A 1 -19.39 -7.80 -30.25
C MET A 1 -20.68 -6.98 -30.36
N GLY A 2 -21.83 -7.60 -30.20
CA GLY A 2 -23.13 -6.92 -30.31
C GLY A 2 -23.66 -6.38 -28.98
N VAL A 3 -22.78 -5.82 -28.13
CA VAL A 3 -23.17 -5.25 -26.83
C VAL A 3 -24.05 -4.01 -27.06
N LYS A 4 -25.16 -3.92 -26.35
CA LYS A 4 -26.02 -2.75 -26.38
C LYS A 4 -25.28 -1.52 -25.88
N LYS A 5 -25.56 -0.38 -26.51
CA LYS A 5 -25.04 0.92 -26.10
C LYS A 5 -26.19 1.77 -25.59
N MET A 6 -25.93 2.57 -24.57
CA MET A 6 -26.84 3.53 -24.00
C MET A 6 -26.26 4.94 -24.11
N LEU A 7 -27.11 5.90 -24.45
CA LEU A 7 -26.76 7.31 -24.34
C LEU A 7 -26.70 7.68 -22.84
N TYR A 8 -25.63 8.28 -22.44
CA TYR A 8 -25.43 8.80 -21.08
C TYR A 8 -25.37 10.32 -21.16
N ASP A 9 -26.45 10.98 -20.72
CA ASP A 9 -26.48 12.44 -20.58
C ASP A 9 -25.81 12.82 -19.27
N ASP A 10 -24.52 13.12 -19.33
CA ASP A 10 -23.69 13.43 -18.16
C ASP A 10 -23.34 14.92 -18.09
N ARG A 11 -24.30 15.78 -18.34
CA ARG A 11 -24.12 17.24 -18.22
C ARG A 11 -23.80 17.72 -16.79
N LEU A 12 -23.87 16.82 -15.79
CA LEU A 12 -23.44 17.12 -14.43
C LEU A 12 -21.92 17.07 -14.27
N PHE A 13 -21.22 16.30 -15.10
CA PHE A 13 -19.78 16.06 -15.01
C PHE A 13 -19.00 16.39 -16.28
N ALA A 14 -19.69 16.46 -17.42
CA ALA A 14 -19.10 16.81 -18.69
C ALA A 14 -20.11 17.63 -19.53
N ASP A 15 -19.62 18.56 -20.31
CA ASP A 15 -20.45 19.40 -21.19
C ASP A 15 -20.95 18.66 -22.46
N TYR A 16 -20.89 17.33 -22.46
CA TYR A 16 -21.25 16.51 -23.59
C TYR A 16 -21.89 15.17 -23.18
N ASP A 17 -22.78 14.69 -24.05
CA ASP A 17 -23.35 13.35 -23.95
C ASP A 17 -22.30 12.30 -24.30
N CYS A 18 -22.22 11.22 -23.55
CA CYS A 18 -21.37 10.09 -23.88
C CYS A 18 -22.18 8.81 -24.11
N ILE A 19 -21.62 7.89 -24.88
CA ILE A 19 -22.19 6.57 -25.11
C ILE A 19 -21.43 5.58 -24.21
N VAL A 20 -22.18 4.91 -23.35
CA VAL A 20 -21.65 3.85 -22.47
C VAL A 20 -22.23 2.49 -22.87
N PRO A 21 -21.59 1.39 -22.54
CA PRO A 21 -22.18 0.07 -22.70
C PRO A 21 -23.39 -0.11 -21.76
N ASP A 22 -24.30 -0.98 -22.13
CA ASP A 22 -25.33 -1.46 -21.21
C ASP A 22 -24.67 -2.41 -20.20
N TYR A 23 -24.42 -1.94 -18.98
CA TYR A 23 -23.78 -2.75 -17.93
C TYR A 23 -24.63 -3.95 -17.46
N LYS A 24 -25.91 -4.03 -17.88
CA LYS A 24 -26.78 -5.17 -17.64
C LYS A 24 -26.77 -6.21 -18.77
N ASP A 25 -26.01 -5.99 -19.84
CA ASP A 25 -25.84 -6.96 -20.91
C ASP A 25 -24.87 -8.07 -20.50
N ASP A 26 -25.36 -9.30 -20.31
CA ASP A 26 -24.55 -10.45 -19.88
C ASP A 26 -23.37 -10.75 -20.80
N ARG A 27 -23.49 -10.43 -22.09
CA ARG A 27 -22.37 -10.60 -23.04
C ARG A 27 -21.20 -9.65 -22.71
N LEU A 28 -21.51 -8.44 -22.18
CA LEU A 28 -20.47 -7.54 -21.67
C LEU A 28 -19.80 -8.16 -20.46
N ILE A 29 -20.60 -8.66 -19.50
CA ILE A 29 -20.07 -9.27 -18.26
C ILE A 29 -19.19 -10.48 -18.59
N ASP A 30 -19.61 -11.36 -19.52
CA ASP A 30 -18.82 -12.50 -19.97
C ASP A 30 -17.44 -12.06 -20.48
N VAL A 31 -17.42 -11.05 -21.35
CA VAL A 31 -16.17 -10.51 -21.93
C VAL A 31 -15.29 -9.85 -20.88
N LEU A 32 -15.88 -9.15 -19.89
CA LEU A 32 -15.11 -8.56 -18.79
C LEU A 32 -14.51 -9.62 -17.89
N CYS A 33 -15.23 -10.69 -17.56
CA CYS A 33 -14.69 -11.83 -16.80
C CYS A 33 -13.55 -12.51 -17.56
N ASP A 34 -13.70 -12.73 -18.86
CA ASP A 34 -12.68 -13.31 -19.72
C ASP A 34 -11.42 -12.42 -19.81
N PHE A 35 -11.61 -11.09 -19.92
CA PHE A 35 -10.52 -10.13 -19.84
C PHE A 35 -9.78 -10.23 -18.50
N VAL A 36 -10.48 -10.27 -17.37
CA VAL A 36 -9.88 -10.37 -16.02
C VAL A 36 -9.04 -11.63 -15.89
N LYS A 37 -9.55 -12.77 -16.40
CA LYS A 37 -8.82 -14.04 -16.39
C LYS A 37 -7.48 -13.91 -17.14
N HIS A 38 -7.49 -13.43 -18.39
CA HIS A 38 -6.26 -13.26 -19.18
C HIS A 38 -5.33 -12.20 -18.56
N PHE A 39 -5.90 -11.19 -17.89
CA PHE A 39 -5.14 -10.18 -17.19
C PHE A 39 -4.38 -10.79 -16.01
N GLY A 40 -5.03 -11.68 -15.24
CA GLY A 40 -4.39 -12.43 -14.16
C GLY A 40 -3.33 -13.40 -14.66
N GLU A 41 -3.60 -14.18 -15.71
CA GLU A 41 -2.62 -15.07 -16.34
C GLU A 41 -1.31 -14.35 -16.70
N LYS A 42 -1.40 -13.06 -17.05
CA LYS A 42 -0.25 -12.27 -17.47
C LYS A 42 0.44 -11.53 -16.33
N TYR A 43 -0.31 -11.05 -15.34
CA TYR A 43 0.20 -10.05 -14.39
C TYR A 43 0.11 -10.46 -12.92
N ASP A 44 -0.53 -11.58 -12.57
CA ASP A 44 -0.54 -12.00 -11.18
C ASP A 44 0.85 -12.35 -10.69
N GLY A 45 1.25 -11.74 -9.59
CA GLY A 45 2.59 -11.89 -9.02
C GLY A 45 3.71 -11.16 -9.76
N ASP A 46 3.40 -10.28 -10.73
CA ASP A 46 4.41 -9.39 -11.31
C ASP A 46 4.92 -8.44 -10.24
N ILE A 47 6.20 -8.55 -9.88
CA ILE A 47 6.83 -7.78 -8.80
C ILE A 47 6.83 -6.26 -9.01
N ARG A 48 6.51 -5.78 -10.21
CA ARG A 48 6.36 -4.35 -10.55
C ARG A 48 4.99 -3.81 -10.17
N ILE A 49 4.01 -4.68 -9.91
CA ILE A 49 2.63 -4.33 -9.62
C ILE A 49 2.35 -4.61 -8.15
N ALA A 50 2.16 -3.55 -7.38
CA ALA A 50 1.88 -3.68 -5.96
C ALA A 50 0.44 -4.18 -5.70
N TYR A 51 -0.53 -3.63 -6.40
CA TYR A 51 -1.96 -3.99 -6.35
C TYR A 51 -2.67 -3.40 -7.56
N ILE A 52 -3.89 -3.85 -7.79
CA ILE A 52 -4.73 -3.40 -8.91
C ILE A 52 -6.07 -2.95 -8.34
N THR A 53 -6.54 -1.76 -8.71
CA THR A 53 -7.91 -1.36 -8.43
C THR A 53 -8.85 -2.05 -9.42
N ALA A 54 -9.90 -2.71 -8.91
CA ALA A 54 -10.91 -3.37 -9.72
C ALA A 54 -11.76 -2.31 -10.41
N GLY A 55 -11.44 -2.01 -11.66
CA GLY A 55 -12.19 -1.11 -12.52
C GLY A 55 -13.30 -1.85 -13.30
N LEU A 56 -13.48 -1.49 -14.56
CA LEU A 56 -14.32 -2.12 -15.60
C LEU A 56 -15.79 -1.74 -15.60
N LEU A 57 -16.43 -1.52 -14.47
CA LEU A 57 -17.85 -1.16 -14.40
C LEU A 57 -18.06 0.31 -14.02
N GLY A 58 -19.08 0.89 -14.60
CA GLY A 58 -19.55 2.22 -14.29
C GLY A 58 -18.71 3.35 -14.90
N GLN A 59 -19.04 4.58 -14.56
CA GLN A 59 -18.28 5.75 -14.97
C GLN A 59 -16.85 5.66 -14.44
N TRP A 60 -15.88 6.00 -15.27
CA TRP A 60 -14.44 5.94 -15.00
C TRP A 60 -13.94 4.59 -14.45
N GLY A 61 -14.77 3.54 -14.53
CA GLY A 61 -14.48 2.26 -13.88
C GLY A 61 -14.69 2.27 -12.36
N GLU A 62 -15.46 3.22 -11.85
CA GLU A 62 -15.62 3.47 -10.42
C GLU A 62 -16.85 2.81 -9.78
N TRP A 63 -17.44 1.83 -10.46
CA TRP A 63 -18.56 1.02 -9.94
C TRP A 63 -19.81 1.82 -9.58
N HIS A 64 -20.09 2.91 -10.29
CA HIS A 64 -21.32 3.67 -10.20
C HIS A 64 -21.74 4.21 -11.57
N THR A 65 -23.03 4.49 -11.69
CA THR A 65 -23.62 5.10 -12.87
C THR A 65 -24.42 6.37 -12.50
N TYR A 66 -23.97 7.05 -11.44
CA TYR A 66 -24.62 8.27 -10.97
C TYR A 66 -24.75 9.30 -12.10
N PRO A 67 -25.89 10.01 -12.24
CA PRO A 67 -27.08 9.92 -11.39
C PRO A 67 -28.05 8.77 -11.73
N PHE A 68 -27.76 7.94 -12.72
CA PHE A 68 -28.64 6.88 -13.23
C PHE A 68 -28.30 5.51 -12.60
N ASN A 69 -28.49 5.42 -11.28
CA ASN A 69 -28.09 4.23 -10.52
C ASN A 69 -28.78 2.93 -10.98
N ASP A 70 -29.94 3.04 -11.61
CA ASP A 70 -30.68 1.91 -12.20
C ASP A 70 -29.97 1.29 -13.41
N ARG A 71 -28.96 1.96 -14.00
CA ARG A 71 -28.17 1.46 -15.14
C ARG A 71 -26.98 0.61 -14.73
N MET A 72 -26.66 0.52 -13.43
CA MET A 72 -25.55 -0.30 -12.95
C MET A 72 -25.86 -1.79 -13.12
N ALA A 73 -24.80 -2.60 -13.32
CA ALA A 73 -24.87 -4.05 -13.31
C ALA A 73 -25.54 -4.57 -12.02
N SER A 74 -26.29 -5.67 -12.12
CA SER A 74 -26.94 -6.29 -10.96
C SER A 74 -25.91 -6.80 -9.92
N GLU A 75 -26.36 -7.03 -8.69
CA GLU A 75 -25.50 -7.65 -7.65
C GLU A 75 -24.91 -9.00 -8.13
N GLU A 76 -25.67 -9.80 -8.87
CA GLU A 76 -25.23 -11.06 -9.46
C GLU A 76 -24.10 -10.84 -10.48
N GLN A 77 -24.28 -9.90 -11.40
CA GLN A 77 -23.30 -9.55 -12.43
C GLN A 77 -22.01 -8.97 -11.82
N GLN A 78 -22.14 -8.12 -10.80
CA GLN A 78 -21.00 -7.62 -10.05
C GLN A 78 -20.22 -8.74 -9.36
N ASN A 79 -20.93 -9.69 -8.72
CA ASN A 79 -20.30 -10.86 -8.10
C ASN A 79 -19.55 -11.73 -9.12
N ARG A 80 -20.04 -11.88 -10.34
CA ARG A 80 -19.32 -12.61 -11.40
C ARG A 80 -17.96 -11.98 -11.72
N ILE A 81 -17.90 -10.64 -11.79
CA ILE A 81 -16.64 -9.94 -12.05
C ILE A 81 -15.69 -10.03 -10.83
N PHE A 82 -16.19 -9.88 -9.60
CA PHE A 82 -15.36 -10.03 -8.42
C PHE A 82 -14.84 -11.46 -8.27
N ALA A 83 -15.66 -12.48 -8.58
CA ALA A 83 -15.22 -13.87 -8.62
C ALA A 83 -14.09 -14.07 -9.64
N ALA A 84 -14.21 -13.47 -10.83
CA ALA A 84 -13.17 -13.56 -11.84
C ALA A 84 -11.84 -12.91 -11.38
N TYR A 85 -11.90 -11.80 -10.65
CA TYR A 85 -10.71 -11.20 -10.03
C TYR A 85 -10.11 -12.09 -8.95
N ASP A 86 -10.92 -12.63 -8.05
CA ASP A 86 -10.50 -13.50 -6.95
C ASP A 86 -9.84 -14.79 -7.45
N GLU A 87 -10.39 -15.38 -8.53
CA GLU A 87 -9.83 -16.56 -9.18
C GLU A 87 -8.54 -16.28 -9.97
N ALA A 88 -8.42 -15.09 -10.57
CA ALA A 88 -7.32 -14.75 -11.47
C ALA A 88 -6.09 -14.17 -10.75
N PHE A 89 -6.26 -13.65 -9.53
CA PHE A 89 -5.20 -12.96 -8.78
C PHE A 89 -5.02 -13.54 -7.38
N ASP A 90 -4.09 -14.46 -7.24
CA ASP A 90 -3.73 -15.09 -5.96
C ASP A 90 -2.66 -14.30 -5.19
N LYS A 91 -1.70 -13.68 -5.91
CA LYS A 91 -0.54 -13.00 -5.34
C LYS A 91 -0.67 -11.49 -5.29
N THR A 92 -1.22 -10.89 -6.36
CA THR A 92 -1.37 -9.45 -6.49
C THR A 92 -2.71 -9.02 -5.91
N PRO A 93 -2.74 -8.23 -4.80
CA PRO A 93 -3.99 -7.80 -4.19
C PRO A 93 -4.86 -6.98 -5.15
N ILE A 94 -6.14 -7.30 -5.18
CA ILE A 94 -7.17 -6.54 -5.90
C ILE A 94 -7.91 -5.65 -4.90
N LEU A 95 -8.19 -4.41 -5.29
CA LEU A 95 -8.86 -3.41 -4.45
C LEU A 95 -10.20 -3.01 -5.05
N ALA A 96 -11.28 -3.20 -4.31
CA ALA A 96 -12.61 -2.76 -4.70
C ALA A 96 -12.92 -1.36 -4.13
N ARG A 97 -13.71 -0.57 -4.87
CA ARG A 97 -14.09 0.77 -4.43
C ARG A 97 -15.10 0.75 -3.27
N TYR A 98 -16.13 -0.05 -3.40
CA TYR A 98 -17.21 -0.09 -2.40
C TYR A 98 -17.12 -1.34 -1.54
N PRO A 99 -16.93 -1.19 -0.21
CA PRO A 99 -17.01 -2.31 0.71
C PRO A 99 -18.48 -2.70 0.92
N ASP A 100 -18.95 -3.72 0.22
CA ASP A 100 -20.32 -4.22 0.29
C ASP A 100 -20.32 -5.73 0.55
N SER A 101 -20.98 -6.15 1.64
CA SER A 101 -21.11 -7.56 2.04
C SER A 101 -21.91 -8.44 1.07
N LYS A 102 -22.63 -7.84 0.12
CA LYS A 102 -23.39 -8.59 -0.90
C LYS A 102 -22.60 -8.83 -2.17
N THR A 103 -21.53 -8.05 -2.39
CA THR A 103 -20.70 -8.13 -3.59
C THR A 103 -19.23 -8.25 -3.21
N SER A 104 -18.45 -7.17 -3.27
CA SER A 104 -17.00 -7.15 -3.04
C SER A 104 -16.54 -7.76 -1.71
N GLY A 105 -17.37 -7.68 -0.66
CA GLY A 105 -17.06 -8.22 0.66
C GLY A 105 -17.13 -9.75 0.76
N ASN A 106 -17.55 -10.45 -0.29
CA ASN A 106 -17.57 -11.92 -0.36
C ASN A 106 -16.22 -12.51 -0.81
N TYR A 107 -15.28 -11.67 -1.23
CA TYR A 107 -14.02 -12.06 -1.87
C TYR A 107 -12.83 -11.54 -1.08
N ASP A 108 -11.64 -12.11 -1.32
CA ASP A 108 -10.40 -11.72 -0.66
C ASP A 108 -9.79 -10.44 -1.28
N LEU A 109 -10.50 -9.33 -1.14
CA LEU A 109 -10.18 -8.04 -1.71
C LEU A 109 -9.75 -7.03 -0.65
N GLY A 110 -8.87 -6.09 -1.04
CA GLY A 110 -8.68 -4.82 -0.34
C GLY A 110 -9.70 -3.78 -0.81
N PHE A 111 -9.56 -2.54 -0.32
CA PHE A 111 -10.51 -1.47 -0.67
C PHE A 111 -9.81 -0.14 -0.91
N HIS A 112 -10.46 0.73 -1.69
CA HIS A 112 -10.02 2.09 -1.91
C HIS A 112 -11.19 3.09 -1.83
N ASP A 113 -10.87 4.31 -1.40
CA ASP A 113 -11.79 5.43 -1.27
C ASP A 113 -11.40 6.53 -2.27
N ASP A 114 -12.20 6.73 -3.32
CA ASP A 114 -11.90 7.74 -4.37
C ASP A 114 -12.33 9.16 -3.97
N ALA A 115 -12.91 9.32 -2.79
CA ALA A 115 -13.23 10.61 -2.17
C ALA A 115 -12.49 10.79 -0.85
N PHE A 116 -11.24 10.30 -0.77
CA PHE A 116 -10.45 10.33 0.45
C PHE A 116 -10.24 11.76 0.95
N THR A 117 -10.42 11.95 2.24
CA THR A 117 -10.51 13.23 2.97
C THR A 117 -11.83 13.99 2.79
N HIS A 118 -12.78 13.51 2.00
CA HIS A 118 -14.11 14.11 1.89
C HIS A 118 -15.18 13.22 2.51
N GLU A 119 -15.35 12.01 1.99
CA GLU A 119 -16.32 11.02 2.48
C GLU A 119 -15.65 9.82 3.19
N THR A 120 -14.49 10.01 3.79
CA THR A 120 -13.74 8.93 4.44
C THR A 120 -14.26 8.58 5.82
N ILE A 121 -14.38 9.57 6.73
CA ILE A 121 -14.76 9.35 8.11
C ILE A 121 -16.02 10.13 8.49
N GLY A 122 -17.00 9.44 9.08
CA GLY A 122 -18.26 10.05 9.51
C GLY A 122 -19.21 9.00 10.10
N LYS A 123 -20.46 9.39 10.38
CA LYS A 123 -21.45 8.53 11.04
C LYS A 123 -22.52 7.98 10.09
N SER A 124 -22.75 8.61 8.95
CA SER A 124 -23.75 8.13 7.99
C SER A 124 -23.19 7.05 7.06
N GLY A 125 -24.09 6.32 6.40
CA GLY A 125 -23.72 5.21 5.50
C GLY A 125 -23.04 5.62 4.21
N VAL A 126 -22.85 6.92 3.94
CA VAL A 126 -22.09 7.39 2.78
C VAL A 126 -20.58 7.29 3.00
N TYR A 127 -20.13 7.43 4.27
CA TYR A 127 -18.71 7.45 4.58
C TYR A 127 -18.06 6.07 4.44
N PHE A 128 -16.88 6.06 3.82
CA PHE A 128 -16.10 4.85 3.53
C PHE A 128 -15.84 3.98 4.78
N LEU A 129 -15.33 4.57 5.86
CA LEU A 129 -15.07 3.84 7.10
C LEU A 129 -16.37 3.26 7.70
N THR A 130 -17.49 3.98 7.60
CA THR A 130 -18.77 3.48 8.10
C THR A 130 -19.31 2.33 7.23
N LYS A 131 -19.05 2.36 5.92
CA LYS A 131 -19.38 1.23 5.03
C LYS A 131 -18.56 -0.01 5.40
N LEU A 132 -17.23 0.13 5.60
CA LEU A 132 -16.39 -0.97 6.09
C LEU A 132 -16.94 -1.59 7.38
N GLN A 133 -17.26 -0.76 8.38
CA GLN A 133 -17.79 -1.23 9.67
C GLN A 133 -19.15 -1.92 9.56
N LYS A 134 -20.08 -1.34 8.81
CA LYS A 134 -21.42 -1.91 8.63
C LYS A 134 -21.39 -3.27 7.93
N ASN A 135 -20.45 -3.46 7.01
CA ASN A 135 -20.27 -4.71 6.27
C ASN A 135 -19.30 -5.69 6.94
N LYS A 136 -18.78 -5.37 8.16
CA LYS A 136 -17.82 -6.19 8.93
C LYS A 136 -16.48 -6.40 8.20
N LEU A 137 -16.08 -5.42 7.42
CA LEU A 137 -14.84 -5.39 6.63
C LEU A 137 -13.78 -4.45 7.24
N ASP A 138 -14.03 -3.91 8.44
CA ASP A 138 -13.16 -2.94 9.11
C ASP A 138 -11.83 -3.52 9.62
N SER A 139 -11.63 -4.83 9.49
CA SER A 139 -10.36 -5.50 9.81
C SER A 139 -9.55 -5.94 8.58
N VAL A 140 -10.07 -5.76 7.37
CA VAL A 140 -9.44 -6.23 6.11
C VAL A 140 -8.05 -5.65 5.91
N TRP A 141 -7.79 -4.44 6.38
CA TRP A 141 -6.49 -3.79 6.32
C TRP A 141 -5.34 -4.57 6.97
N LYS A 142 -5.63 -5.57 7.80
CA LYS A 142 -4.60 -6.43 8.40
C LYS A 142 -3.95 -7.37 7.39
N GLU A 143 -4.66 -7.70 6.32
CA GLU A 143 -4.27 -8.70 5.32
C GLU A 143 -4.25 -8.15 3.90
N ARG A 144 -5.10 -7.16 3.59
CA ARG A 144 -5.23 -6.54 2.26
C ARG A 144 -5.08 -5.02 2.34
N PRO A 145 -4.49 -4.37 1.33
CA PRO A 145 -4.29 -2.92 1.35
C PRO A 145 -5.60 -2.14 1.38
N ILE A 146 -5.58 -1.03 2.10
CA ILE A 146 -6.56 0.06 1.99
C ILE A 146 -5.82 1.32 1.54
N GLY A 147 -6.46 2.12 0.68
CA GLY A 147 -5.94 3.39 0.22
C GLY A 147 -7.02 4.20 -0.48
N GLY A 148 -6.62 5.03 -1.43
CA GLY A 148 -7.58 5.81 -2.20
C GLY A 148 -6.97 6.95 -2.99
N GLU A 149 -7.87 7.79 -3.52
CA GLU A 149 -7.54 9.07 -4.14
C GLU A 149 -8.03 10.20 -3.25
N ILE A 150 -7.16 11.18 -2.98
CA ILE A 150 -7.58 12.39 -2.27
C ILE A 150 -8.60 13.12 -3.14
N TYR A 151 -9.74 13.47 -2.54
CA TYR A 151 -10.82 14.17 -3.22
C TYR A 151 -10.28 15.32 -4.06
N PRO A 152 -10.56 15.37 -5.38
CA PRO A 152 -9.89 16.30 -6.31
C PRO A 152 -9.88 17.75 -5.85
N GLN A 153 -11.00 18.25 -5.34
CA GLN A 153 -11.14 19.64 -4.89
C GLN A 153 -10.35 19.93 -3.60
N ALA A 154 -9.94 18.92 -2.86
CA ALA A 154 -9.14 19.06 -1.65
C ALA A 154 -7.62 19.06 -1.91
N GLN A 155 -7.17 18.56 -3.08
CA GLN A 155 -5.74 18.36 -3.35
C GLN A 155 -4.94 19.67 -3.33
N ILE A 156 -5.33 20.68 -4.11
CA ILE A 156 -4.64 21.98 -4.17
C ILE A 156 -4.69 22.72 -2.83
N PRO A 157 -5.85 22.86 -2.14
CA PRO A 157 -5.91 23.43 -0.80
C PRO A 157 -4.99 22.76 0.21
N ILE A 158 -4.89 21.42 0.21
CA ILE A 158 -3.98 20.69 1.10
C ILE A 158 -2.52 21.07 0.80
N LEU A 159 -2.12 21.16 -0.46
CA LEU A 159 -0.76 21.52 -0.86
C LEU A 159 -0.40 22.98 -0.57
N ASN A 160 -1.31 23.91 -0.84
CA ASN A 160 -1.07 25.35 -0.66
C ASN A 160 -1.05 25.80 0.79
N GLU A 161 -1.94 25.27 1.60
CA GLU A 161 -2.22 25.83 2.92
C GLU A 161 -1.73 24.94 4.05
N ASN A 162 -1.09 23.80 3.72
CA ASN A 162 -0.74 22.76 4.70
C ASN A 162 -1.93 22.42 5.62
N LYS A 163 -3.15 22.46 5.07
CA LYS A 163 -4.40 22.19 5.80
C LYS A 163 -4.70 20.72 5.99
N ALA A 164 -3.70 19.84 5.81
CA ALA A 164 -3.84 18.41 6.03
C ALA A 164 -4.38 18.07 7.43
N LYS A 165 -4.20 18.97 8.41
CA LYS A 165 -4.67 18.76 9.79
C LYS A 165 -6.05 19.33 10.09
N LYS A 166 -6.48 20.40 9.40
CA LYS A 166 -7.72 21.12 9.75
C LYS A 166 -8.81 21.05 8.67
N GLY A 167 -8.54 20.39 7.55
CA GLY A 167 -9.42 20.39 6.42
C GLY A 167 -9.48 21.77 5.72
N ALA A 168 -9.23 21.80 4.42
CA ALA A 168 -9.75 22.84 3.54
C ALA A 168 -11.29 22.73 3.58
N ASP A 169 -12.01 23.71 3.04
CA ASP A 169 -13.48 23.78 3.12
C ASP A 169 -14.21 22.48 2.66
N TYR A 170 -13.52 21.58 2.00
CA TYR A 170 -14.04 20.29 1.52
C TYR A 170 -13.25 19.07 2.05
N ALA A 171 -12.25 19.25 2.92
CA ALA A 171 -11.37 18.17 3.35
C ALA A 171 -11.49 17.88 4.86
N GLN A 172 -11.60 16.61 5.16
CA GLN A 172 -11.39 16.08 6.51
C GLN A 172 -9.90 16.06 6.85
N ASP A 173 -9.55 15.91 8.12
CA ASP A 173 -8.16 15.75 8.56
C ASP A 173 -7.53 14.51 7.91
N TYR A 174 -6.57 14.72 7.02
CA TYR A 174 -5.90 13.65 6.28
C TYR A 174 -5.26 12.60 7.19
N TYR A 175 -4.48 13.03 8.19
CA TYR A 175 -3.79 12.10 9.09
C TYR A 175 -4.76 11.29 9.95
N LYS A 176 -5.90 11.88 10.29
CA LYS A 176 -6.97 11.16 10.99
C LYS A 176 -7.64 10.14 10.08
N CYS A 177 -7.89 10.50 8.81
CA CYS A 177 -8.41 9.57 7.81
C CYS A 177 -7.45 8.38 7.63
N VAL A 178 -6.17 8.64 7.34
CA VAL A 178 -5.12 7.62 7.20
C VAL A 178 -5.05 6.68 8.41
N LYS A 179 -5.03 7.25 9.62
CA LYS A 179 -4.94 6.46 10.85
C LYS A 179 -6.18 5.60 11.09
N LYS A 180 -7.38 6.10 10.73
CA LYS A 180 -8.64 5.40 10.95
C LYS A 180 -8.92 4.30 9.94
N THR A 181 -8.48 4.49 8.71
CA THR A 181 -8.63 3.52 7.62
C THR A 181 -7.45 2.56 7.51
N HIS A 182 -6.35 2.84 8.22
CA HIS A 182 -5.08 2.13 8.05
C HIS A 182 -4.56 2.17 6.61
N ALA A 183 -4.69 3.34 5.96
CA ALA A 183 -4.30 3.50 4.55
C ALA A 183 -2.81 3.26 4.34
N SER A 184 -2.50 2.48 3.30
CA SER A 184 -1.12 2.12 2.93
C SER A 184 -0.63 2.78 1.65
N TRP A 185 -1.53 3.39 0.89
CA TRP A 185 -1.23 4.13 -0.33
C TRP A 185 -2.24 5.26 -0.55
N MET A 186 -1.86 6.24 -1.35
CA MET A 186 -2.73 7.38 -1.67
C MET A 186 -2.35 7.95 -3.04
N MET A 187 -3.34 8.21 -3.87
CA MET A 187 -3.20 8.96 -5.10
C MET A 187 -3.48 10.44 -4.84
N MET A 188 -2.58 11.29 -5.29
CA MET A 188 -2.70 12.75 -5.27
C MET A 188 -2.03 13.31 -6.53
N TRP A 189 -2.77 13.40 -7.61
CA TRP A 189 -2.22 13.79 -8.92
C TRP A 189 -1.66 15.22 -8.92
N SER A 190 -2.27 16.17 -8.18
CA SER A 190 -1.78 17.54 -8.06
C SER A 190 -0.38 17.64 -7.43
N ALA A 191 0.11 16.61 -6.74
CA ALA A 191 1.48 16.57 -6.23
C ALA A 191 2.52 16.34 -7.33
N PHE A 192 2.11 15.81 -8.49
CA PHE A 192 2.98 15.60 -9.65
C PHE A 192 2.90 16.75 -10.65
N ASP A 193 1.72 17.30 -10.87
CA ASP A 193 1.47 18.39 -11.79
C ASP A 193 1.88 19.75 -11.20
N LEU A 194 1.51 20.00 -9.96
CA LEU A 194 1.72 21.27 -9.24
C LEU A 194 1.08 22.49 -9.94
N GLU A 195 0.11 22.30 -10.82
CA GLU A 195 -0.72 23.37 -11.37
C GLU A 195 -1.63 23.95 -10.27
N GLY A 196 -1.75 25.27 -10.19
CA GLY A 196 -2.53 25.95 -9.14
C GLY A 196 -1.87 25.98 -7.76
N VAL A 197 -0.63 25.46 -7.63
CA VAL A 197 0.13 25.49 -6.38
C VAL A 197 0.93 26.77 -6.27
N ASN A 198 0.81 27.46 -5.11
CA ASN A 198 1.44 28.77 -4.89
C ASN A 198 2.96 28.67 -4.64
N ASP A 199 3.38 27.69 -3.83
CA ASP A 199 4.78 27.40 -3.50
C ASP A 199 5.09 25.93 -3.76
N LYS A 200 5.76 25.65 -4.88
CA LYS A 200 6.06 24.28 -5.33
C LYS A 200 7.00 23.54 -4.39
N GLU A 201 7.96 24.21 -3.76
CA GLU A 201 8.88 23.59 -2.82
C GLU A 201 8.17 23.21 -1.51
N GLN A 202 7.32 24.09 -0.99
CA GLN A 202 6.51 23.78 0.18
C GLN A 202 5.50 22.66 -0.12
N ALA A 203 4.88 22.67 -1.30
CA ALA A 203 3.94 21.63 -1.72
C ALA A 203 4.59 20.27 -1.80
N LYS A 204 5.81 20.15 -2.35
CA LYS A 204 6.57 18.90 -2.35
C LYS A 204 6.84 18.41 -0.93
N LYS A 205 7.30 19.29 -0.03
CA LYS A 205 7.52 18.93 1.38
C LYS A 205 6.22 18.47 2.06
N THR A 206 5.10 19.11 1.74
CA THR A 206 3.78 18.70 2.21
C THR A 206 3.44 17.30 1.69
N ALA A 207 3.56 17.06 0.38
CA ALA A 207 3.29 15.76 -0.23
C ALA A 207 4.17 14.63 0.35
N ASP A 208 5.47 14.89 0.56
CA ASP A 208 6.40 13.96 1.22
C ASP A 208 5.95 13.63 2.66
N GLY A 209 5.50 14.64 3.41
CA GLY A 209 4.96 14.47 4.76
C GLY A 209 3.68 13.63 4.79
N LEU A 210 2.77 13.85 3.83
CA LEU A 210 1.55 13.06 3.66
C LEU A 210 1.89 11.60 3.33
N SER A 211 2.78 11.39 2.35
CA SER A 211 3.24 10.05 1.93
C SER A 211 3.91 9.29 3.09
N SER A 212 4.73 9.97 3.89
CA SER A 212 5.43 9.36 5.03
C SER A 212 4.51 8.88 6.16
N SER A 213 3.24 9.29 6.16
CA SER A 213 2.25 8.85 7.15
C SER A 213 1.52 7.56 6.79
N LEU A 214 1.71 7.06 5.56
CA LEU A 214 1.03 5.88 5.02
C LEU A 214 1.77 4.58 5.36
N GLY A 215 1.02 3.49 5.42
CA GLY A 215 1.58 2.15 5.46
C GLY A 215 2.38 1.83 6.71
N TYR A 216 3.49 1.12 6.51
CA TYR A 216 4.38 0.67 7.58
C TYR A 216 5.49 1.68 7.88
N ASP A 217 5.98 1.64 9.11
CA ASP A 217 7.17 2.35 9.59
C ASP A 217 7.98 1.41 10.49
N TYR A 218 9.02 0.80 9.94
CA TYR A 218 9.80 -0.20 10.65
C TYR A 218 10.99 0.39 11.39
N THR A 219 11.08 0.04 12.68
CA THR A 219 12.20 0.42 13.55
C THR A 219 12.78 -0.83 14.20
N VAL A 220 14.10 -0.97 14.22
CA VAL A 220 14.79 -1.96 15.05
C VAL A 220 14.76 -1.47 16.49
N SER A 221 13.97 -2.12 17.33
CA SER A 221 13.73 -1.71 18.72
C SER A 221 14.73 -2.31 19.72
N LYS A 222 15.29 -3.48 19.37
CA LYS A 222 16.30 -4.20 20.15
C LYS A 222 17.23 -4.94 19.20
N SER A 223 18.51 -5.03 19.56
CA SER A 223 19.49 -5.87 18.87
C SER A 223 20.52 -6.42 19.86
N PHE A 224 20.96 -7.64 19.63
CA PHE A 224 22.01 -8.30 20.37
C PHE A 224 22.92 -9.03 19.39
N VAL A 225 24.23 -8.86 19.58
CA VAL A 225 25.27 -9.62 18.88
C VAL A 225 26.18 -10.21 19.92
N LYS A 226 26.35 -11.53 19.90
CA LYS A 226 27.15 -12.27 20.86
C LYS A 226 28.05 -13.25 20.12
N HIS A 227 29.34 -13.25 20.48
CA HIS A 227 30.27 -14.29 20.03
C HIS A 227 30.14 -15.56 20.87
N LYS A 228 30.07 -16.71 20.20
CA LYS A 228 30.07 -18.02 20.83
C LYS A 228 30.64 -19.08 19.89
N LYS A 229 31.71 -19.75 20.29
CA LYS A 229 32.30 -20.89 19.55
C LYS A 229 32.60 -20.57 18.08
N GLY A 230 33.27 -19.43 17.81
CA GLY A 230 33.64 -19.02 16.45
C GLY A 230 32.47 -18.50 15.59
N LYS A 231 31.28 -18.30 16.17
CA LYS A 231 30.10 -17.76 15.47
C LYS A 231 29.59 -16.51 16.17
N LEU A 232 28.98 -15.63 15.38
CA LEU A 232 28.16 -14.53 15.85
C LEU A 232 26.72 -14.99 15.94
N GLN A 233 26.16 -15.01 17.14
CA GLN A 233 24.73 -15.15 17.38
C GLN A 233 24.12 -13.76 17.33
N ILE A 234 23.26 -13.51 16.34
CA ILE A 234 22.65 -12.20 16.08
C ILE A 234 21.15 -12.33 16.28
N SER A 235 20.58 -11.48 17.11
CA SER A 235 19.13 -11.36 17.27
C SER A 235 18.71 -9.90 17.27
N PHE A 236 17.55 -9.62 16.69
CA PHE A 236 16.97 -8.28 16.66
C PHE A 236 15.45 -8.33 16.61
N THR A 237 14.83 -7.22 16.98
CA THR A 237 13.38 -7.08 17.01
C THR A 237 12.98 -5.88 16.18
N VAL A 238 12.17 -6.11 15.14
CA VAL A 238 11.55 -5.06 14.31
C VAL A 238 10.19 -4.74 14.87
N LYS A 239 9.91 -3.46 15.09
CA LYS A 239 8.60 -2.93 15.48
C LYS A 239 8.02 -2.09 14.35
N ASN A 240 6.75 -2.28 14.04
CA ASN A 240 6.02 -1.40 13.13
C ASN A 240 5.42 -0.22 13.93
N LYS A 241 5.82 1.00 13.60
CA LYS A 241 5.26 2.26 14.15
C LYS A 241 4.28 2.94 13.21
N GLY A 242 4.13 2.40 12.00
CA GLY A 242 3.21 2.91 10.98
C GLY A 242 1.74 2.63 11.29
N VAL A 243 0.90 2.83 10.31
CA VAL A 243 -0.56 2.70 10.42
C VAL A 243 -1.10 1.42 9.79
N ALA A 244 -0.34 0.76 8.93
CA ALA A 244 -0.69 -0.50 8.27
C ALA A 244 0.50 -1.47 8.26
N PRO A 245 0.31 -2.77 7.97
CA PRO A 245 1.41 -3.71 7.75
C PRO A 245 2.00 -3.56 6.34
N LEU A 246 3.13 -4.21 6.10
CA LEU A 246 3.62 -4.54 4.76
C LEU A 246 2.88 -5.79 4.27
N TYR A 247 2.41 -5.77 3.03
CA TYR A 247 1.60 -6.86 2.45
C TYR A 247 2.41 -7.81 1.57
N TYR A 248 3.69 -7.52 1.33
CA TYR A 248 4.57 -8.28 0.43
C TYR A 248 5.67 -8.98 1.20
N ASP A 249 6.16 -10.08 0.64
CA ASP A 249 7.29 -10.81 1.21
C ASP A 249 8.59 -10.06 0.92
N MET A 250 9.13 -9.43 1.95
CA MET A 250 10.44 -8.80 1.94
C MET A 250 11.27 -9.39 3.08
N PHE A 251 12.35 -10.06 2.72
CA PHE A 251 13.21 -10.79 3.62
C PHE A 251 14.40 -9.91 4.02
N PRO A 252 14.60 -9.65 5.33
CA PRO A 252 15.78 -8.93 5.75
C PRO A 252 17.03 -9.81 5.68
N SER A 253 18.16 -9.18 5.35
CA SER A 253 19.48 -9.77 5.42
C SER A 253 20.25 -9.16 6.61
N VAL A 254 21.11 -9.97 7.23
CA VAL A 254 22.18 -9.49 8.09
C VAL A 254 23.44 -9.36 7.25
N VAL A 255 24.04 -8.17 7.27
CA VAL A 255 25.23 -7.81 6.52
C VAL A 255 26.36 -7.51 7.49
N ILE A 256 27.51 -8.08 7.26
CA ILE A 256 28.76 -7.77 7.99
C ILE A 256 29.68 -7.04 7.03
N SER A 257 30.16 -5.87 7.43
CA SER A 257 31.12 -5.06 6.67
C SER A 257 32.38 -4.84 7.49
N ASP A 258 33.52 -4.75 6.79
CA ASP A 258 34.80 -4.34 7.39
C ASP A 258 34.83 -2.83 7.69
N LYS A 259 35.94 -2.35 8.25
CA LYS A 259 36.17 -0.92 8.59
C LYS A 259 36.12 0.02 7.36
N ASP A 260 36.36 -0.51 6.15
CA ASP A 260 36.38 0.24 4.91
C ASP A 260 34.99 0.21 4.19
N GLY A 261 34.00 -0.46 4.81
CA GLY A 261 32.65 -0.60 4.31
C GLY A 261 32.46 -1.72 3.30
N ASN A 262 33.46 -2.57 3.06
CA ASN A 262 33.34 -3.72 2.15
C ASN A 262 32.49 -4.81 2.83
N ILE A 263 31.53 -5.35 2.11
CA ILE A 263 30.70 -6.46 2.60
C ILE A 263 31.54 -7.74 2.60
N VAL A 264 31.74 -8.31 3.80
CA VAL A 264 32.45 -9.58 3.98
C VAL A 264 31.49 -10.76 4.15
N SER A 265 30.25 -10.51 4.55
CA SER A 265 29.21 -11.54 4.66
C SER A 265 27.84 -10.93 4.52
N GLU A 266 26.93 -11.62 3.81
CA GLU A 266 25.51 -11.32 3.77
C GLU A 266 24.71 -12.62 3.95
N THR A 267 23.75 -12.60 4.88
CA THR A 267 22.89 -13.74 5.19
C THR A 267 21.43 -13.29 5.18
N MET A 268 20.68 -13.73 4.17
CA MET A 268 19.23 -13.50 4.08
C MET A 268 18.52 -14.41 5.10
N LEU A 269 17.53 -13.85 5.79
CA LEU A 269 16.75 -14.57 6.80
C LEU A 269 15.55 -15.28 6.17
N ALA A 270 15.14 -16.38 6.81
CA ALA A 270 14.01 -17.20 6.33
C ALA A 270 12.63 -16.58 6.62
N TYR A 271 12.57 -15.53 7.45
CA TYR A 271 11.30 -14.91 7.84
C TYR A 271 11.19 -13.50 7.26
N THR A 272 10.01 -13.21 6.72
CA THR A 272 9.69 -11.93 6.08
C THR A 272 9.27 -10.84 7.07
N LEU A 273 9.35 -9.58 6.64
CA LEU A 273 8.79 -8.42 7.34
C LEU A 273 7.27 -8.26 7.12
N LYS A 274 6.67 -9.05 6.19
CA LYS A 274 5.24 -9.02 5.90
C LYS A 274 4.37 -9.23 7.14
N GLY A 275 3.26 -8.51 7.26
CA GLY A 275 2.22 -8.75 8.27
C GLY A 275 2.57 -8.33 9.70
N ILE A 276 3.63 -7.56 9.92
CA ILE A 276 3.87 -6.95 11.24
C ILE A 276 2.88 -5.81 11.43
N LEU A 277 1.83 -6.03 12.21
CA LEU A 277 0.76 -5.05 12.44
C LEU A 277 1.26 -3.80 13.19
N PRO A 278 0.58 -2.65 13.06
CA PRO A 278 0.88 -1.44 13.81
C PRO A 278 1.04 -1.68 15.31
N ASN A 279 2.09 -1.11 15.89
CA ASN A 279 2.51 -1.27 17.29
C ASN A 279 2.91 -2.70 17.71
N LYS A 280 2.92 -3.67 16.80
CA LYS A 280 3.43 -5.02 17.04
C LYS A 280 4.89 -5.13 16.64
N SER A 281 5.52 -6.22 17.10
CA SER A 281 6.94 -6.50 16.84
C SER A 281 7.11 -7.96 16.44
N ARG A 282 8.17 -8.22 15.67
CA ARG A 282 8.65 -9.58 15.33
C ARG A 282 10.14 -9.66 15.61
N SER A 283 10.55 -10.75 16.25
CA SER A 283 11.97 -11.01 16.53
C SER A 283 12.55 -11.95 15.48
N PHE A 284 13.80 -11.70 15.14
CA PHE A 284 14.58 -12.46 14.17
C PHE A 284 15.89 -12.90 14.84
N SER A 285 16.42 -14.03 14.40
CA SER A 285 17.73 -14.52 14.84
C SER A 285 18.43 -15.29 13.75
N THR A 286 19.77 -15.24 13.76
CA THR A 286 20.63 -16.02 12.88
C THR A 286 21.97 -16.27 13.55
N GLU A 287 22.72 -17.26 13.02
CA GLU A 287 24.12 -17.48 13.37
C GLU A 287 24.97 -17.34 12.10
N ILE A 288 26.04 -16.57 12.19
CA ILE A 288 26.96 -16.30 11.08
C ILE A 288 28.38 -16.62 11.59
N ASN A 289 29.22 -17.22 10.75
CA ASN A 289 30.63 -17.42 11.08
C ASN A 289 31.31 -16.08 11.30
N LEU A 290 32.29 -16.04 12.22
CA LEU A 290 33.16 -14.87 12.34
C LEU A 290 33.85 -14.61 10.98
N PRO A 291 33.99 -13.32 10.60
CA PRO A 291 34.84 -12.96 9.47
C PRO A 291 36.28 -13.46 9.66
N GLU A 292 36.92 -13.80 8.56
CA GLU A 292 38.35 -14.09 8.55
C GLU A 292 39.11 -12.76 8.60
N GLY A 293 40.05 -12.66 9.57
CA GLY A 293 40.85 -11.45 9.77
C GLY A 293 40.58 -10.72 11.06
N ASP A 294 41.57 -9.94 11.46
CA ASP A 294 41.53 -9.13 12.69
C ASP A 294 41.06 -7.72 12.39
N GLY A 295 40.28 -7.13 13.30
CA GLY A 295 39.84 -5.74 13.20
C GLY A 295 38.36 -5.50 13.53
N THR A 296 37.93 -4.28 13.27
CA THR A 296 36.58 -3.82 13.58
C THR A 296 35.60 -4.10 12.40
N TYR A 297 34.48 -4.64 12.76
CA TYR A 297 33.37 -4.97 11.82
C TYR A 297 32.07 -4.36 12.26
N THR A 298 31.23 -4.01 11.29
CA THR A 298 29.88 -3.49 11.49
C THR A 298 28.85 -4.56 11.12
N VAL A 299 27.86 -4.77 11.97
CA VAL A 299 26.67 -5.61 11.69
C VAL A 299 25.50 -4.71 11.35
N SER A 300 24.95 -4.89 10.17
CA SER A 300 23.84 -4.10 9.67
C SER A 300 22.67 -4.97 9.20
N LEU A 301 21.47 -4.42 9.20
CA LEU A 301 20.30 -4.99 8.56
C LEU A 301 20.07 -4.33 7.22
N TYR A 302 19.71 -5.13 6.24
CA TYR A 302 19.33 -4.74 4.90
C TYR A 302 18.11 -5.54 4.45
N SER A 303 17.12 -4.90 3.85
CA SER A 303 15.99 -5.63 3.27
C SER A 303 15.82 -5.21 1.82
N PRO A 304 16.35 -6.00 0.87
CA PRO A 304 16.31 -5.69 -0.55
C PRO A 304 14.88 -5.68 -1.07
N ASN A 305 14.64 -4.84 -2.06
CA ASN A 305 13.44 -4.93 -2.88
C ASN A 305 13.64 -6.04 -3.92
N PRO A 306 12.72 -6.98 -4.11
CA PRO A 306 12.85 -8.02 -5.13
C PRO A 306 12.80 -7.48 -6.57
N MET A 307 12.25 -6.29 -6.77
CA MET A 307 12.22 -5.63 -8.08
C MET A 307 13.60 -5.07 -8.43
N GLN A 308 14.08 -5.33 -9.65
CA GLN A 308 15.32 -4.75 -10.14
C GLN A 308 15.27 -3.21 -10.10
N GLY A 309 16.24 -2.59 -9.43
CA GLY A 309 16.27 -1.13 -9.22
C GLY A 309 15.26 -0.60 -8.20
N GLY A 310 14.48 -1.47 -7.55
CA GLY A 310 13.58 -1.10 -6.47
C GLY A 310 14.33 -0.66 -5.23
N LYS A 311 13.77 0.34 -4.52
CA LYS A 311 14.38 0.83 -3.28
C LYS A 311 14.20 -0.20 -2.16
N PRO A 312 15.25 -0.46 -1.36
CA PRO A 312 15.16 -1.32 -0.20
C PRO A 312 14.22 -0.73 0.88
N ILE A 313 13.80 -1.56 1.82
CA ILE A 313 13.15 -1.06 3.03
C ILE A 313 14.21 -0.31 3.86
N VAL A 314 13.91 0.94 4.20
CA VAL A 314 14.71 1.76 5.10
C VAL A 314 14.09 1.70 6.50
N PHE A 315 14.87 1.27 7.48
CA PHE A 315 14.45 1.31 8.89
C PHE A 315 14.57 2.74 9.42
N SER A 316 13.56 3.25 10.11
CA SER A 316 13.50 4.63 10.62
C SER A 316 14.29 4.83 11.92
N ASN A 317 15.39 4.12 12.10
CA ASN A 317 16.32 4.26 13.20
C ASN A 317 17.21 5.52 13.01
N ARG A 318 16.94 6.58 13.76
CA ARG A 318 17.73 7.81 13.70
C ARG A 318 19.21 7.53 13.98
N ASN A 319 20.10 8.13 13.18
CA ASN A 319 21.57 8.03 13.31
C ASN A 319 22.17 6.61 13.17
N LYS A 320 21.39 5.64 12.68
CA LYS A 320 21.85 4.26 12.47
C LYS A 320 21.62 3.77 11.05
N THR A 321 21.18 4.64 10.16
CA THR A 321 20.96 4.29 8.75
C THR A 321 21.70 5.26 7.84
N ASP A 322 22.30 4.71 6.80
CA ASP A 322 22.90 5.46 5.68
C ASP A 322 21.96 5.55 4.48
N GLY A 323 20.65 5.38 4.71
CA GLY A 323 19.61 5.32 3.66
C GLY A 323 19.38 3.92 3.09
N LYS A 324 20.22 2.94 3.41
CA LYS A 324 20.10 1.56 2.92
C LYS A 324 20.29 0.53 4.05
N TYR A 325 21.36 0.66 4.82
CA TYR A 325 21.72 -0.25 5.90
C TYR A 325 21.35 0.33 7.26
N CYS A 326 20.77 -0.50 8.13
CA CYS A 326 20.51 -0.14 9.52
C CYS A 326 21.59 -0.80 10.41
N ILE A 327 22.55 -0.03 10.91
CA ILE A 327 23.61 -0.51 11.81
C ILE A 327 22.97 -0.95 13.12
N ILE A 328 23.21 -2.19 13.54
CA ILE A 328 22.69 -2.78 14.78
C ILE A 328 23.75 -3.07 15.82
N ALA A 329 25.00 -3.26 15.41
CA ALA A 329 26.15 -3.45 16.29
C ALA A 329 27.47 -3.20 15.56
N GLU A 330 28.51 -2.99 16.34
CA GLU A 330 29.93 -3.05 15.94
C GLU A 330 30.66 -4.01 16.86
N PHE A 331 31.65 -4.73 16.37
CA PHE A 331 32.50 -5.62 17.14
C PHE A 331 33.94 -5.62 16.63
N ASP A 332 34.84 -5.99 17.51
CA ASP A 332 36.26 -6.08 17.20
C ASP A 332 36.72 -7.52 17.47
N THR A 333 37.22 -8.20 16.44
CA THR A 333 37.63 -9.60 16.53
C THR A 333 38.79 -9.79 17.51
N ASP A 334 39.68 -8.79 17.68
CA ASP A 334 40.80 -8.86 18.63
C ASP A 334 40.35 -8.92 20.11
N LYS A 335 39.13 -8.42 20.38
CA LYS A 335 38.50 -8.45 21.72
C LYS A 335 37.68 -9.71 21.96
N LEU A 336 37.50 -10.56 20.92
CA LEU A 336 36.71 -11.79 21.00
C LEU A 336 37.58 -13.04 21.20
N LYS A 337 38.92 -12.89 21.09
CA LYS A 337 39.92 -13.90 21.40
C LYS A 337 40.15 -13.93 22.91
#